data_758bcab721099b409fc800e27b5f2f23
#
_entry.id   758bcab721099b409fc800e27b5f2f23
#
_cell.length_a   1.000
_cell.length_b   1.000
_cell.length_c   1.000
_cell.angle_alpha   90.00
_cell.angle_beta   90.00
_cell.angle_gamma   90.00
#
_symmetry.space_group_name_H-M   'P 1'
#
loop_
_entity.id
_entity.type
_entity.pdbx_description
1 polymer ?
#
loop_
_entity_poly.entity_id
_entity_poly.type
_entity_poly.pdbx_seq_one_letter_code
_entity_poly.pdbx_strand_id
1 'polypeptide(L)'
;FVGVVLQQTIQKGVARGVFSNEAGLGSAPMAHAAAKTTEMIREGFVSMLGPFLDTIVVCTMTALVIVATGAWEVRTPDGELIYGPGGTGMAVSYGGQTVVGLPGDDGAPILDENGDPYLIPTGASLTAAAFGEGLGRAGSWVVAVGIMLFAFSTMISWSYYGDRCWSYLLGPRAVTPYRYVYCVFVVIGTVSGLDLVWLISDNLNALMAIPNLVALIALAGLVTRETKSYISRMKASGDL
;
A
#
# COMPACT_ATOMS: atom_id res chain seq x y z
N PHE A 1 -27.66 2.34 4.84
CA PHE A 1 -26.79 1.36 4.13
C PHE A 1 -25.77 2.06 3.24
N VAL A 2 -26.17 2.91 2.29
CA VAL A 2 -25.26 3.63 1.37
C VAL A 2 -24.21 4.47 2.11
N GLY A 3 -24.60 5.17 3.20
CA GLY A 3 -23.67 5.97 4.00
C GLY A 3 -22.58 5.16 4.67
N VAL A 4 -22.89 3.97 5.17
CA VAL A 4 -21.93 3.07 5.80
C VAL A 4 -20.92 2.53 4.78
N VAL A 5 -21.41 2.12 3.60
CA VAL A 5 -20.54 1.63 2.50
C VAL A 5 -19.62 2.74 2.02
N LEU A 6 -20.13 3.95 1.83
CA LEU A 6 -19.33 5.11 1.42
C LEU A 6 -18.25 5.45 2.47
N GLN A 7 -18.62 5.47 3.75
CA GLN A 7 -17.69 5.71 4.84
C GLN A 7 -16.56 4.66 4.86
N GLN A 8 -16.90 3.39 4.76
CA GLN A 8 -15.92 2.29 4.75
C GLN A 8 -14.99 2.39 3.51
N THR A 9 -15.55 2.70 2.35
CA THR A 9 -14.77 2.87 1.11
C THR A 9 -13.76 4.00 1.24
N ILE A 10 -14.20 5.17 1.73
CA ILE A 10 -13.31 6.31 1.96
C ILE A 10 -12.25 5.96 3.00
N GLN A 11 -12.64 5.38 4.12
CA GLN A 11 -11.70 5.02 5.18
C GLN A 11 -10.64 4.03 4.70
N LYS A 12 -11.03 2.97 4.01
CA LYS A 12 -10.09 1.97 3.46
C LYS A 12 -9.23 2.55 2.35
N GLY A 13 -9.80 3.36 1.45
CA GLY A 13 -9.07 4.01 0.38
C GLY A 13 -8.01 4.98 0.90
N VAL A 14 -8.36 5.83 1.86
CA VAL A 14 -7.40 6.77 2.48
C VAL A 14 -6.31 6.01 3.24
N ALA A 15 -6.67 5.02 4.06
CA ALA A 15 -5.69 4.23 4.82
C ALA A 15 -4.69 3.54 3.89
N ARG A 16 -5.15 2.91 2.81
CA ARG A 16 -4.26 2.22 1.86
C ARG A 16 -3.46 3.18 0.99
N GLY A 17 -4.03 4.32 0.58
CA GLY A 17 -3.31 5.37 -0.14
C GLY A 17 -2.18 5.97 0.69
N VAL A 18 -2.42 6.29 1.96
CA VAL A 18 -1.36 6.77 2.88
C VAL A 18 -0.28 5.71 3.09
N PHE A 19 -0.67 4.45 3.22
CA PHE A 19 0.27 3.33 3.38
C PHE A 19 1.16 3.15 2.13
N SER A 20 0.57 3.14 0.93
CA SER A 20 1.29 2.92 -0.32
C SER A 20 2.23 4.07 -0.68
N ASN A 21 1.78 5.30 -0.55
CA ASN A 21 2.56 6.49 -0.92
C ASN A 21 3.50 6.96 0.18
N GLU A 22 3.39 6.40 1.41
CA GLU A 22 4.08 6.90 2.61
C GLU A 22 3.82 8.40 2.85
N ALA A 23 2.72 8.94 2.32
CA ALA A 23 2.40 10.36 2.36
C ALA A 23 2.11 10.81 3.80
N GLY A 24 2.86 11.80 4.27
CA GLY A 24 2.71 12.30 5.63
C GLY A 24 3.38 11.46 6.72
N LEU A 25 4.08 10.38 6.38
CA LEU A 25 4.80 9.51 7.34
C LEU A 25 6.23 9.99 7.61
N GLY A 26 6.82 10.81 6.73
CA GLY A 26 8.19 11.31 6.87
C GLY A 26 9.28 10.37 6.35
N SER A 27 8.92 9.20 5.80
CA SER A 27 9.85 8.22 5.25
C SER A 27 10.37 8.62 3.86
N ALA A 28 9.50 9.03 2.94
CA ALA A 28 9.87 9.47 1.61
C ALA A 28 10.94 10.59 1.59
N PRO A 29 10.86 11.64 2.44
CA PRO A 29 11.92 12.64 2.54
C PRO A 29 13.31 12.08 2.87
N MET A 30 13.43 10.95 3.58
CA MET A 30 14.72 10.33 3.87
C MET A 30 15.41 9.78 2.62
N ALA A 31 14.63 9.24 1.67
CA ALA A 31 15.18 8.80 0.38
C ALA A 31 15.55 10.00 -0.49
N HIS A 32 14.65 10.98 -0.62
CA HIS A 32 14.85 12.16 -1.45
C HIS A 32 15.97 13.06 -0.94
N ALA A 33 16.22 13.09 0.37
CA ALA A 33 17.35 13.81 0.96
C ALA A 33 18.73 13.25 0.54
N ALA A 34 18.80 12.03 0.00
CA ALA A 34 20.01 11.43 -0.55
C ALA A 34 20.29 11.85 -2.00
N ALA A 35 19.38 12.54 -2.66
CA ALA A 35 19.53 13.00 -4.04
C ALA A 35 20.71 13.98 -4.17
N LYS A 36 21.53 13.76 -5.19
CA LYS A 36 22.66 14.68 -5.50
C LYS A 36 22.14 15.86 -6.32
N THR A 37 21.56 16.83 -5.66
CA THR A 37 21.05 18.05 -6.29
C THR A 37 21.46 19.29 -5.53
N THR A 38 21.64 20.41 -6.23
CA THR A 38 21.84 21.73 -5.65
C THR A 38 20.54 22.49 -5.46
N GLU A 39 19.44 22.00 -6.06
CA GLU A 39 18.11 22.62 -6.05
C GLU A 39 17.12 21.74 -5.29
N MET A 40 16.97 21.98 -3.98
CA MET A 40 16.07 21.21 -3.10
C MET A 40 14.60 21.23 -3.55
N ILE A 41 14.14 22.37 -4.07
CA ILE A 41 12.74 22.50 -4.51
C ILE A 41 12.47 21.66 -5.75
N ARG A 42 13.44 21.53 -6.66
CA ARG A 42 13.35 20.66 -7.82
C ARG A 42 13.15 19.20 -7.39
N GLU A 43 13.91 18.75 -6.40
CA GLU A 43 13.75 17.39 -5.86
C GLU A 43 12.38 17.21 -5.20
N GLY A 44 11.88 18.22 -4.51
CA GLY A 44 10.52 18.23 -3.97
C GLY A 44 9.45 18.05 -5.05
N PHE A 45 9.57 18.70 -6.21
CA PHE A 45 8.66 18.49 -7.34
C PHE A 45 8.78 17.08 -7.93
N VAL A 46 9.99 16.51 -8.02
CA VAL A 46 10.20 15.14 -8.46
C VAL A 46 9.52 14.16 -7.50
N SER A 47 9.64 14.37 -6.20
CA SER A 47 9.00 13.50 -5.21
C SER A 47 7.46 13.48 -5.27
N MET A 48 6.85 14.55 -5.74
CA MET A 48 5.38 14.61 -5.96
C MET A 48 4.89 13.68 -7.06
N LEU A 49 5.77 13.26 -7.99
CA LEU A 49 5.40 12.30 -9.04
C LEU A 49 5.15 10.90 -8.48
N GLY A 50 5.76 10.54 -7.35
CA GLY A 50 5.57 9.24 -6.71
C GLY A 50 4.10 8.93 -6.44
N PRO A 51 3.40 9.71 -5.58
CA PRO A 51 1.98 9.52 -5.32
C PRO A 51 1.10 9.60 -6.57
N PHE A 52 1.43 10.44 -7.53
CA PHE A 52 0.70 10.53 -8.79
C PHE A 52 0.79 9.23 -9.59
N LEU A 53 1.99 8.72 -9.81
CA LEU A 53 2.20 7.49 -10.57
C LEU A 53 1.63 6.27 -9.83
N ASP A 54 1.86 6.17 -8.54
CA ASP A 54 1.38 5.04 -7.74
C ASP A 54 -0.16 5.01 -7.64
N THR A 55 -0.77 6.10 -7.19
CA THR A 55 -2.20 6.12 -6.90
C THR A 55 -3.04 6.41 -8.14
N ILE A 56 -2.71 7.47 -8.90
CA ILE A 56 -3.56 7.87 -10.02
C ILE A 56 -3.36 6.94 -11.22
N VAL A 57 -2.14 6.52 -11.51
CA VAL A 57 -1.88 5.66 -12.69
C VAL A 57 -2.03 4.18 -12.31
N VAL A 58 -1.16 3.66 -11.45
CA VAL A 58 -1.07 2.21 -11.20
C VAL A 58 -2.30 1.67 -10.47
N CYS A 59 -2.74 2.30 -9.38
CA CYS A 59 -3.91 1.84 -8.64
C CYS A 59 -5.19 1.95 -9.47
N THR A 60 -5.36 3.03 -10.27
CA THR A 60 -6.53 3.17 -11.15
C THR A 60 -6.53 2.11 -12.25
N MET A 61 -5.37 1.84 -12.88
CA MET A 61 -5.27 0.76 -13.88
C MET A 61 -5.61 -0.60 -13.28
N THR A 62 -5.08 -0.91 -12.09
CA THR A 62 -5.38 -2.17 -11.39
C THR A 62 -6.87 -2.29 -11.06
N ALA A 63 -7.49 -1.22 -10.54
CA ALA A 63 -8.91 -1.20 -10.24
C ALA A 63 -9.77 -1.40 -11.49
N LEU A 64 -9.41 -0.74 -12.61
CA LEU A 64 -10.11 -0.90 -13.88
C LEU A 64 -10.00 -2.34 -14.41
N VAL A 65 -8.85 -2.99 -14.30
CA VAL A 65 -8.70 -4.40 -14.70
C VAL A 65 -9.60 -5.30 -13.84
N ILE A 66 -9.60 -5.13 -12.50
CA ILE A 66 -10.44 -5.91 -11.59
C ILE A 66 -11.93 -5.75 -11.94
N VAL A 67 -12.38 -4.52 -12.16
CA VAL A 67 -13.80 -4.24 -12.49
C VAL A 67 -14.15 -4.76 -13.89
N ALA A 68 -13.30 -4.53 -14.88
CA ALA A 68 -13.56 -4.92 -16.27
C ALA A 68 -13.56 -6.44 -16.50
N THR A 69 -12.74 -7.18 -15.75
CA THR A 69 -12.72 -8.66 -15.82
C THR A 69 -13.82 -9.31 -15.01
N GLY A 70 -14.43 -8.61 -14.06
CA GLY A 70 -15.40 -9.21 -13.14
C GLY A 70 -14.77 -10.15 -12.10
N ALA A 71 -13.46 -10.19 -11.97
CA ALA A 71 -12.74 -11.10 -11.07
C ALA A 71 -13.12 -10.94 -9.57
N TRP A 72 -13.77 -9.85 -9.21
CA TRP A 72 -14.31 -9.59 -7.87
C TRP A 72 -15.69 -10.20 -7.64
N GLU A 73 -16.33 -10.73 -8.68
CA GLU A 73 -17.59 -11.45 -8.60
C GLU A 73 -17.32 -12.93 -8.29
N VAL A 74 -18.13 -13.52 -7.42
CA VAL A 74 -18.09 -14.95 -7.15
C VAL A 74 -19.38 -15.57 -7.70
N ARG A 75 -19.23 -16.60 -8.53
CA ARG A 75 -20.34 -17.30 -9.18
C ARG A 75 -20.33 -18.78 -8.82
N THR A 76 -21.51 -19.38 -8.78
CA THR A 76 -21.62 -20.84 -8.69
C THR A 76 -21.01 -21.50 -9.92
N PRO A 77 -20.73 -22.83 -9.89
CA PRO A 77 -20.33 -23.58 -11.07
C PRO A 77 -21.37 -23.49 -12.24
N ASP A 78 -22.65 -23.29 -11.91
CA ASP A 78 -23.73 -23.11 -12.87
C ASP A 78 -23.83 -21.68 -13.41
N GLY A 79 -22.93 -20.77 -12.97
CA GLY A 79 -22.85 -19.39 -13.44
C GLY A 79 -23.73 -18.38 -12.70
N GLU A 80 -24.46 -18.78 -11.67
CA GLU A 80 -25.26 -17.88 -10.85
C GLU A 80 -24.36 -16.97 -10.01
N LEU A 81 -24.68 -15.67 -9.94
CA LEU A 81 -23.91 -14.70 -9.17
C LEU A 81 -24.23 -14.87 -7.68
N ILE A 82 -23.24 -15.33 -6.89
CA ILE A 82 -23.33 -15.43 -5.43
C ILE A 82 -22.87 -14.14 -4.76
N TYR A 83 -21.79 -13.53 -5.26
CA TYR A 83 -21.21 -12.29 -4.72
C TYR A 83 -20.87 -11.35 -5.86
N GLY A 84 -21.28 -10.10 -5.73
CA GLY A 84 -21.08 -9.07 -6.74
C GLY A 84 -21.62 -7.73 -6.26
N PRO A 85 -22.10 -6.85 -7.15
CA PRO A 85 -22.63 -5.55 -6.78
C PRO A 85 -23.70 -5.62 -5.69
N GLY A 86 -23.35 -5.20 -4.48
CA GLY A 86 -24.25 -5.22 -3.30
C GLY A 86 -24.16 -6.48 -2.44
N GLY A 87 -23.34 -7.46 -2.80
CA GLY A 87 -23.06 -8.64 -1.99
C GLY A 87 -22.22 -8.30 -0.75
N THR A 88 -22.43 -9.06 0.33
CA THR A 88 -21.69 -8.91 1.58
C THR A 88 -20.91 -10.19 1.86
N GLY A 89 -19.59 -10.04 2.08
CA GLY A 89 -18.78 -11.14 2.59
C GLY A 89 -18.84 -11.22 4.12
N MET A 90 -18.53 -12.38 4.67
CA MET A 90 -18.38 -12.58 6.11
C MET A 90 -16.94 -12.97 6.47
N ALA A 91 -16.51 -12.63 7.67
CA ALA A 91 -15.23 -13.09 8.18
C ALA A 91 -15.31 -14.58 8.55
N VAL A 92 -14.44 -15.39 7.95
CA VAL A 92 -14.36 -16.84 8.16
C VAL A 92 -12.93 -17.18 8.60
N SER A 93 -12.79 -18.01 9.63
CA SER A 93 -11.49 -18.56 9.99
C SER A 93 -11.19 -19.79 9.14
N TYR A 94 -10.17 -19.70 8.29
CA TYR A 94 -9.74 -20.79 7.41
C TYR A 94 -8.22 -20.87 7.36
N GLY A 95 -7.67 -22.06 7.59
CA GLY A 95 -6.22 -22.25 7.61
C GLY A 95 -5.47 -21.43 8.68
N GLY A 96 -6.15 -21.03 9.77
CA GLY A 96 -5.58 -20.19 10.82
C GLY A 96 -5.52 -18.69 10.49
N GLN A 97 -6.17 -18.26 9.42
CA GLN A 97 -6.28 -16.86 8.99
C GLN A 97 -7.74 -16.43 8.92
N THR A 98 -8.00 -15.14 9.12
CA THR A 98 -9.30 -14.56 8.87
C THR A 98 -9.40 -14.19 7.39
N VAL A 99 -10.29 -14.85 6.67
CA VAL A 99 -10.55 -14.65 5.24
C VAL A 99 -11.98 -14.17 5.02
N VAL A 100 -12.26 -13.62 3.85
CA VAL A 100 -13.61 -13.22 3.50
C VAL A 100 -14.29 -14.37 2.79
N GLY A 101 -15.32 -14.92 3.39
CA GLY A 101 -16.15 -15.98 2.84
C GLY A 101 -17.53 -15.50 2.43
N LEU A 102 -18.26 -16.34 1.71
CA LEU A 102 -19.65 -16.08 1.31
C LEU A 102 -20.59 -16.47 2.45
N PRO A 103 -21.49 -15.58 2.89
CA PRO A 103 -22.51 -15.93 3.86
C PRO A 103 -23.65 -16.73 3.19
N GLY A 104 -24.05 -17.81 3.83
CA GLY A 104 -25.32 -18.50 3.54
C GLY A 104 -26.51 -17.80 4.19
N ASP A 105 -27.70 -18.23 3.86
CA ASP A 105 -28.97 -17.68 4.40
C ASP A 105 -29.12 -17.91 5.91
N ASP A 106 -28.44 -18.91 6.44
CA ASP A 106 -28.39 -19.25 7.87
C ASP A 106 -27.29 -18.49 8.64
N GLY A 107 -26.53 -17.64 7.95
CA GLY A 107 -25.39 -16.91 8.49
C GLY A 107 -24.10 -17.74 8.67
N ALA A 108 -24.12 -19.00 8.22
CA ALA A 108 -22.91 -19.81 8.11
C ALA A 108 -22.20 -19.60 6.76
N PRO A 109 -20.90 -19.91 6.62
CA PRO A 109 -20.23 -19.81 5.32
C PRO A 109 -20.75 -20.87 4.35
N ILE A 110 -20.93 -20.49 3.09
CA ILE A 110 -21.21 -21.45 2.01
C ILE A 110 -19.95 -22.29 1.79
N LEU A 111 -20.11 -23.62 1.79
CA LEU A 111 -19.03 -24.58 1.62
C LEU A 111 -19.04 -25.15 0.19
N ASP A 112 -17.88 -25.47 -0.33
CA ASP A 112 -17.70 -26.19 -1.57
C ASP A 112 -17.94 -27.71 -1.39
N GLU A 113 -17.78 -28.51 -2.46
CA GLU A 113 -17.93 -29.96 -2.44
C GLU A 113 -16.95 -30.67 -1.48
N ASN A 114 -15.85 -30.03 -1.09
CA ASN A 114 -14.86 -30.58 -0.18
C ASN A 114 -15.10 -30.19 1.26
N GLY A 115 -16.10 -29.32 1.53
CA GLY A 115 -16.37 -28.76 2.84
C GLY A 115 -15.55 -27.52 3.18
N ASP A 116 -14.85 -26.93 2.22
CA ASP A 116 -14.09 -25.70 2.37
C ASP A 116 -14.97 -24.47 2.08
N PRO A 117 -14.81 -23.35 2.80
CA PRO A 117 -15.62 -22.16 2.54
C PRO A 117 -15.27 -21.52 1.19
N TYR A 118 -16.28 -21.11 0.43
CA TYR A 118 -16.08 -20.27 -0.73
C TYR A 118 -15.46 -18.94 -0.31
N LEU A 119 -14.24 -18.68 -0.75
CA LEU A 119 -13.49 -17.48 -0.39
C LEU A 119 -13.63 -16.41 -1.46
N ILE A 120 -13.88 -15.19 -1.02
CA ILE A 120 -13.84 -14.02 -1.89
C ILE A 120 -12.38 -13.63 -2.08
N PRO A 121 -11.84 -13.61 -3.30
CA PRO A 121 -10.48 -13.17 -3.55
C PRO A 121 -10.29 -11.73 -3.07
N THR A 122 -9.21 -11.47 -2.33
CA THR A 122 -8.89 -10.14 -1.83
C THR A 122 -7.41 -9.81 -2.03
N GLY A 123 -7.05 -8.52 -2.03
CA GLY A 123 -5.66 -8.08 -2.12
C GLY A 123 -4.94 -8.61 -3.38
N ALA A 124 -3.76 -9.16 -3.18
CA ALA A 124 -2.89 -9.63 -4.27
C ALA A 124 -3.50 -10.80 -5.08
N SER A 125 -4.24 -11.69 -4.43
CA SER A 125 -4.90 -12.81 -5.10
C SER A 125 -6.01 -12.36 -6.05
N LEU A 126 -6.79 -11.35 -5.66
CA LEU A 126 -7.78 -10.73 -6.54
C LEU A 126 -7.13 -10.08 -7.77
N THR A 127 -6.03 -9.35 -7.55
CA THR A 127 -5.28 -8.74 -8.66
C THR A 127 -4.74 -9.80 -9.61
N ALA A 128 -4.14 -10.87 -9.08
CA ALA A 128 -3.62 -11.96 -9.89
C ALA A 128 -4.71 -12.68 -10.68
N ALA A 129 -5.90 -12.91 -10.09
CA ALA A 129 -7.05 -13.47 -10.76
C ALA A 129 -7.52 -12.55 -11.90
N ALA A 130 -7.70 -11.25 -11.65
CA ALA A 130 -8.14 -10.28 -12.65
C ALA A 130 -7.20 -10.19 -13.85
N PHE A 131 -5.91 -10.14 -13.62
CA PHE A 131 -4.93 -10.16 -14.72
C PHE A 131 -4.86 -11.51 -15.41
N GLY A 132 -5.12 -12.61 -14.67
CA GLY A 132 -5.24 -13.95 -15.22
C GLY A 132 -6.42 -14.09 -16.16
N GLU A 133 -7.58 -13.54 -15.81
CA GLU A 133 -8.76 -13.49 -16.67
C GLU A 133 -8.54 -12.67 -17.94
N GLY A 134 -7.92 -11.49 -17.81
CA GLY A 134 -7.71 -10.58 -18.93
C GLY A 134 -6.59 -11.00 -19.88
N LEU A 135 -5.48 -11.54 -19.37
CA LEU A 135 -4.25 -11.83 -20.12
C LEU A 135 -3.83 -13.32 -20.07
N GLY A 136 -4.66 -14.17 -19.49
CA GLY A 136 -4.34 -15.58 -19.28
C GLY A 136 -3.16 -15.78 -18.33
N ARG A 137 -2.46 -16.90 -18.48
CA ARG A 137 -1.30 -17.24 -17.60
C ARG A 137 -0.23 -16.17 -17.52
N ALA A 138 -0.03 -15.40 -18.60
CA ALA A 138 0.94 -14.31 -18.64
C ALA A 138 0.57 -13.20 -17.63
N GLY A 139 -0.71 -12.86 -17.49
CA GLY A 139 -1.19 -11.86 -16.55
C GLY A 139 -0.87 -12.22 -15.10
N SER A 140 -1.16 -13.46 -14.69
CA SER A 140 -0.82 -13.94 -13.34
C SER A 140 0.68 -13.92 -13.07
N TRP A 141 1.52 -14.27 -14.05
CA TRP A 141 2.97 -14.18 -13.92
C TRP A 141 3.48 -12.74 -13.78
N VAL A 142 2.91 -11.80 -14.54
CA VAL A 142 3.26 -10.37 -14.45
C VAL A 142 2.97 -9.86 -13.04
N VAL A 143 1.81 -10.20 -12.48
CA VAL A 143 1.46 -9.80 -11.10
C VAL A 143 2.39 -10.46 -10.08
N ALA A 144 2.66 -11.76 -10.20
CA ALA A 144 3.54 -12.47 -9.26
C ALA A 144 4.96 -11.88 -9.23
N VAL A 145 5.55 -11.65 -10.40
CA VAL A 145 6.88 -11.02 -10.52
C VAL A 145 6.84 -9.58 -10.02
N GLY A 146 5.79 -8.82 -10.33
CA GLY A 146 5.60 -7.46 -9.84
C GLY A 146 5.56 -7.39 -8.32
N ILE A 147 4.76 -8.24 -7.68
CA ILE A 147 4.66 -8.32 -6.21
C ILE A 147 6.02 -8.67 -5.59
N MET A 148 6.74 -9.63 -6.17
CA MET A 148 8.07 -10.01 -5.69
C MET A 148 9.05 -8.82 -5.75
N LEU A 149 9.08 -8.09 -6.87
CA LEU A 149 9.95 -6.92 -7.04
C LEU A 149 9.57 -5.78 -6.09
N PHE A 150 8.26 -5.50 -5.93
CA PHE A 150 7.77 -4.48 -5.01
C PHE A 150 8.08 -4.84 -3.55
N ALA A 151 7.85 -6.08 -3.14
CA ALA A 151 8.18 -6.53 -1.78
C ALA A 151 9.68 -6.39 -1.50
N PHE A 152 10.53 -6.80 -2.44
CA PHE A 152 11.97 -6.71 -2.30
C PHE A 152 12.46 -5.25 -2.23
N SER A 153 11.98 -4.39 -3.12
CA SER A 153 12.32 -2.96 -3.10
C SER A 153 11.86 -2.27 -1.82
N THR A 154 10.67 -2.61 -1.32
CA THR A 154 10.13 -2.08 -0.06
C THR A 154 11.00 -2.50 1.13
N MET A 155 11.41 -3.77 1.21
CA MET A 155 12.32 -4.24 2.26
C MET A 155 13.64 -3.44 2.27
N ILE A 156 14.22 -3.18 1.10
CA ILE A 156 15.46 -2.38 0.99
C ILE A 156 15.22 -0.95 1.45
N SER A 157 14.15 -0.31 0.99
CA SER A 157 13.84 1.09 1.32
C SER A 157 13.60 1.27 2.81
N TRP A 158 12.80 0.41 3.43
CA TRP A 158 12.52 0.48 4.86
C TRP A 158 13.75 0.18 5.73
N SER A 159 14.62 -0.76 5.28
CA SER A 159 15.91 -0.95 5.93
C SER A 159 16.77 0.32 5.90
N TYR A 160 16.78 1.02 4.76
CA TYR A 160 17.51 2.29 4.62
C TYR A 160 16.94 3.39 5.53
N TYR A 161 15.61 3.52 5.63
CA TYR A 161 14.99 4.50 6.53
C TYR A 161 15.39 4.24 7.99
N GLY A 162 15.34 2.98 8.41
CA GLY A 162 15.81 2.61 9.73
C GLY A 162 17.29 2.87 9.95
N ASP A 163 18.16 2.58 8.98
CA ASP A 163 19.58 2.93 9.04
C ASP A 163 19.80 4.41 9.33
N ARG A 164 19.03 5.31 8.66
CA ARG A 164 19.11 6.75 8.87
C ARG A 164 18.64 7.15 10.26
N CYS A 165 17.53 6.61 10.73
CA CYS A 165 17.01 6.87 12.06
C CYS A 165 17.97 6.41 13.16
N TRP A 166 18.46 5.18 13.08
CA TRP A 166 19.38 4.63 14.09
C TRP A 166 20.74 5.34 14.08
N SER A 167 21.24 5.68 12.88
CA SER A 167 22.48 6.46 12.76
C SER A 167 22.34 7.85 13.38
N TYR A 168 21.16 8.49 13.23
CA TYR A 168 20.89 9.79 13.83
C TYR A 168 20.77 9.74 15.35
N LEU A 169 20.04 8.75 15.89
CA LEU A 169 19.75 8.65 17.33
C LEU A 169 20.92 8.10 18.14
N LEU A 170 21.60 7.07 17.65
CA LEU A 170 22.60 6.29 18.40
C LEU A 170 23.98 6.27 17.72
N GLY A 171 24.10 6.96 16.59
CA GLY A 171 25.35 7.02 15.84
C GLY A 171 25.55 5.86 14.85
N PRO A 172 26.58 5.96 13.97
CA PRO A 172 26.79 5.01 12.87
C PRO A 172 27.03 3.55 13.29
N ARG A 173 27.55 3.35 14.52
CA ARG A 173 27.82 2.01 15.05
C ARG A 173 26.53 1.20 15.34
N ALA A 174 25.41 1.88 15.54
CA ALA A 174 24.12 1.23 15.79
C ALA A 174 23.45 0.67 14.52
N VAL A 175 23.92 1.03 13.34
CA VAL A 175 23.34 0.59 12.06
C VAL A 175 23.52 -0.92 11.86
N THR A 176 24.69 -1.46 12.16
CA THR A 176 24.97 -2.90 11.95
C THR A 176 24.06 -3.80 12.82
N PRO A 177 23.95 -3.63 14.14
CA PRO A 177 23.03 -4.42 14.94
C PRO A 177 21.56 -4.22 14.53
N TYR A 178 21.16 -3.00 14.14
CA TYR A 178 19.82 -2.74 13.63
C TYR A 178 19.51 -3.62 12.41
N ARG A 179 20.42 -3.73 11.44
CA ARG A 179 20.21 -4.56 10.23
C ARG A 179 19.99 -6.03 10.56
N TYR A 180 20.70 -6.58 11.53
CA TYR A 180 20.45 -7.96 11.99
C TYR A 180 19.05 -8.11 12.59
N VAL A 181 18.66 -7.18 13.46
CA VAL A 181 17.32 -7.16 14.06
C VAL A 181 16.25 -7.04 12.96
N TYR A 182 16.47 -6.15 11.99
CA TYR A 182 15.57 -5.98 10.85
C TYR A 182 15.38 -7.28 10.06
N CYS A 183 16.47 -8.00 9.73
CA CYS A 183 16.38 -9.29 9.05
C CYS A 183 15.59 -10.33 9.85
N VAL A 184 15.76 -10.36 11.18
CA VAL A 184 14.98 -11.25 12.04
C VAL A 184 13.49 -10.90 11.98
N PHE A 185 13.13 -9.61 12.03
CA PHE A 185 11.74 -9.18 11.90
C PHE A 185 11.13 -9.46 10.53
N VAL A 186 11.91 -9.41 9.45
CA VAL A 186 11.44 -9.83 8.12
C VAL A 186 11.03 -11.31 8.16
N VAL A 187 11.85 -12.18 8.76
CA VAL A 187 11.52 -13.62 8.89
C VAL A 187 10.29 -13.82 9.78
N ILE A 188 10.22 -13.15 10.92
CA ILE A 188 9.05 -13.22 11.81
C ILE A 188 7.78 -12.79 11.06
N GLY A 189 7.85 -11.72 10.26
CA GLY A 189 6.72 -11.23 9.47
C GLY A 189 6.18 -12.25 8.47
N THR A 190 7.06 -13.09 7.89
CA THR A 190 6.62 -14.12 6.92
C THR A 190 5.84 -15.28 7.55
N VAL A 191 6.03 -15.52 8.83
CA VAL A 191 5.34 -16.60 9.57
C VAL A 191 4.19 -16.09 10.46
N SER A 192 4.05 -14.77 10.56
CA SER A 192 2.98 -14.13 11.35
C SER A 192 1.67 -14.06 10.57
N GLY A 193 0.54 -14.11 11.28
CA GLY A 193 -0.77 -13.90 10.67
C GLY A 193 -0.88 -12.51 10.03
N LEU A 194 -1.44 -12.45 8.84
CA LEU A 194 -1.55 -11.22 8.04
C LEU A 194 -2.29 -10.09 8.78
N ASP A 195 -3.36 -10.42 9.50
CA ASP A 195 -4.15 -9.46 10.26
C ASP A 195 -3.33 -8.78 11.36
N LEU A 196 -2.47 -9.56 12.06
CA LEU A 196 -1.59 -9.03 13.08
C LEU A 196 -0.54 -8.08 12.47
N VAL A 197 0.04 -8.47 11.34
CA VAL A 197 1.03 -7.65 10.63
C VAL A 197 0.40 -6.32 10.19
N TRP A 198 -0.81 -6.35 9.62
CA TRP A 198 -1.54 -5.14 9.24
C TRP A 198 -1.87 -4.26 10.44
N LEU A 199 -2.36 -4.85 11.53
CA LEU A 199 -2.71 -4.10 12.74
C LEU A 199 -1.49 -3.37 13.31
N ILE A 200 -0.35 -4.05 13.42
CA ILE A 200 0.89 -3.45 13.91
C ILE A 200 1.36 -2.35 12.96
N SER A 201 1.38 -2.61 11.66
CA SER A 201 1.86 -1.66 10.65
C SER A 201 1.00 -0.39 10.60
N ASP A 202 -0.33 -0.52 10.62
CA ASP A 202 -1.24 0.63 10.59
C ASP A 202 -1.06 1.51 11.85
N ASN A 203 -0.86 0.91 13.04
CA ASN A 203 -0.62 1.65 14.28
C ASN A 203 0.74 2.37 14.26
N LEU A 204 1.81 1.69 13.81
CA LEU A 204 3.14 2.30 13.74
C LEU A 204 3.18 3.43 12.70
N ASN A 205 2.51 3.28 11.56
CA ASN A 205 2.36 4.34 10.57
C ASN A 205 1.64 5.56 11.13
N ALA A 206 0.55 5.34 11.89
CA ALA A 206 -0.15 6.44 12.56
C ALA A 206 0.76 7.19 13.54
N LEU A 207 1.59 6.47 14.32
CA LEU A 207 2.58 7.07 15.22
C LEU A 207 3.66 7.85 14.49
N MET A 208 4.11 7.39 13.31
CA MET A 208 5.07 8.11 12.47
C MET A 208 4.49 9.40 11.89
N ALA A 209 3.20 9.40 11.54
CA ALA A 209 2.55 10.57 10.96
C ALA A 209 2.52 11.77 11.91
N ILE A 210 2.33 11.55 13.22
CA ILE A 210 2.19 12.63 14.20
C ILE A 210 3.39 13.59 14.21
N PRO A 211 4.64 13.17 14.47
CA PRO A 211 5.78 14.07 14.49
C PRO A 211 6.05 14.70 13.12
N ASN A 212 5.79 13.96 12.04
CA ASN A 212 6.01 14.49 10.70
C ASN A 212 5.01 15.59 10.34
N LEU A 213 3.72 15.45 10.68
CA LEU A 213 2.73 16.50 10.46
C LEU A 213 3.06 17.77 11.25
N VAL A 214 3.53 17.63 12.47
CA VAL A 214 4.01 18.79 13.27
C VAL A 214 5.18 19.49 12.55
N ALA A 215 6.14 18.72 12.05
CA ALA A 215 7.28 19.27 11.30
C ALA A 215 6.85 19.96 10.00
N LEU A 216 5.91 19.36 9.25
CA LEU A 216 5.38 19.95 8.02
C LEU A 216 4.68 21.29 8.27
N ILE A 217 3.86 21.39 9.32
CA ILE A 217 3.20 22.64 9.70
C ILE A 217 4.25 23.70 10.09
N ALA A 218 5.23 23.33 10.90
CA ALA A 218 6.29 24.25 11.34
C ALA A 218 7.13 24.76 10.16
N LEU A 219 7.40 23.91 9.16
CA LEU A 219 8.22 24.24 8.00
C LEU A 219 7.45 24.84 6.82
N ALA A 220 6.11 24.89 6.85
CA ALA A 220 5.29 25.33 5.74
C ALA A 220 5.66 26.72 5.23
N GLY A 221 5.95 27.66 6.12
CA GLY A 221 6.39 29.01 5.76
C GLY A 221 7.73 29.03 5.03
N LEU A 222 8.68 28.22 5.49
CA LEU A 222 9.99 28.08 4.85
C LEU A 222 9.85 27.48 3.44
N VAL A 223 9.12 26.39 3.31
CA VAL A 223 8.87 25.72 2.01
C VAL A 223 8.21 26.68 1.03
N THR A 224 7.19 27.43 1.47
CA THR A 224 6.52 28.42 0.61
C THR A 224 7.49 29.50 0.12
N ARG A 225 8.36 30.03 0.99
CA ARG A 225 9.35 31.03 0.63
C ARG A 225 10.36 30.51 -0.40
N GLU A 226 10.92 29.35 -0.15
CA GLU A 226 11.92 28.75 -1.03
C GLU A 226 11.32 28.36 -2.40
N THR A 227 10.09 27.86 -2.40
CA THR A 227 9.36 27.54 -3.64
C THR A 227 9.12 28.80 -4.48
N LYS A 228 8.67 29.91 -3.87
CA LYS A 228 8.50 31.19 -4.58
C LYS A 228 9.82 31.70 -5.15
N SER A 229 10.89 31.62 -4.38
CA SER A 229 12.24 32.01 -4.83
C SER A 229 12.70 31.15 -6.02
N TYR A 230 12.51 29.84 -5.96
CA TYR A 230 12.84 28.93 -7.04
C TYR A 230 12.07 29.27 -8.33
N ILE A 231 10.74 29.40 -8.24
CA ILE A 231 9.90 29.74 -9.41
C ILE A 231 10.29 31.10 -10.01
N SER A 232 10.63 32.10 -9.19
CA SER A 232 11.07 33.41 -9.71
C SER A 232 12.39 33.32 -10.46
N ARG A 233 13.35 32.51 -9.98
CA ARG A 233 14.61 32.26 -10.69
C ARG A 233 14.38 31.56 -12.03
N MET A 234 13.53 30.51 -12.04
CA MET A 234 13.20 29.76 -13.29
C MET A 234 12.53 30.66 -14.33
N LYS A 235 11.63 31.55 -13.91
CA LYS A 235 11.02 32.54 -14.82
C LYS A 235 12.04 33.53 -15.38
N ALA A 236 13.01 33.95 -14.57
CA ALA A 236 14.05 34.88 -14.98
C ALA A 236 15.07 34.23 -15.96
N SER A 237 15.31 32.94 -15.85
CA SER A 237 16.17 32.17 -16.76
C SER A 237 15.49 31.74 -18.06
N GLY A 238 14.16 31.85 -18.15
CA GLY A 238 13.39 31.41 -19.32
C GLY A 238 13.15 29.90 -19.38
N ASP A 239 13.33 29.19 -18.25
CA ASP A 239 13.15 27.74 -18.14
C ASP A 239 11.71 27.36 -17.71
N LEU A 240 10.81 28.34 -17.59
CA LEU A 240 9.38 28.18 -17.26
C LEU A 240 8.52 28.91 -18.28
#